data_bf287524e4e54c826f02dee25a39c8e7
#
_entry.id   bf287524e4e54c826f02dee25a39c8e7
#
_cell.length_a   1.000
_cell.length_b   1.000
_cell.length_c   1.000
_cell.angle_alpha   90.00
_cell.angle_beta   90.00
_cell.angle_gamma   90.00
#
_symmetry.space_group_name_H-M   'P 1'
#
loop_
_entity.id
_entity.type
_entity.pdbx_description
1 polymer ?
#
loop_
_entity_poly.entity_id
_entity_poly.type
_entity_poly.pdbx_seq_one_letter_code
_entity_poly.pdbx_strand_id
1 'polypeptide(L)'
;MNTNTKLAGGGDTASDTLAQKSKSEGVISGGHLVAKALKAEGVDTIFTLCGGHIIDIYDGCLDENIRIVDVRHEQVAAHAADGYARQTGRLGCVVTTAGPGCTNAMTGIATAFRSESPVLHIGGQGALTQHKMGSLQDLPHVDILAPITKFSASVRSTERVADMIAMAARECFAGAPGPSYLEIPRDVLDREVKVDDVTMPAPGQYRGSTHSLGDPADIERLAQILVQAERPAILLGSQVWSARGHTEAIALVRALNIPAYFNGAARGILPPGDPHHFHRTRR
;
A
#
# COMPACT_ATOMS: atom_id res chain seq x y z
N MET A 1 -31.26 -30.74 51.99
CA MET A 1 -31.65 -29.34 51.83
C MET A 1 -30.69 -28.71 50.81
N ASN A 2 -31.17 -28.57 49.60
CA ASN A 2 -30.42 -27.98 48.50
C ASN A 2 -30.64 -26.46 48.50
N THR A 3 -29.58 -25.67 48.58
CA THR A 3 -29.66 -24.26 48.30
C THR A 3 -28.80 -23.94 47.07
N ASN A 4 -29.47 -23.89 45.93
CA ASN A 4 -28.92 -23.33 44.68
C ASN A 4 -28.87 -21.80 44.81
N THR A 5 -27.68 -21.23 44.96
CA THR A 5 -27.48 -19.79 44.80
C THR A 5 -27.12 -19.52 43.35
N LYS A 6 -28.04 -18.96 42.57
CA LYS A 6 -27.80 -18.42 41.23
C LYS A 6 -26.91 -17.16 41.39
N LEU A 7 -25.68 -17.21 40.90
CA LEU A 7 -24.87 -16.02 40.63
C LEU A 7 -25.44 -15.34 39.37
N ALA A 8 -25.99 -14.14 39.57
CA ALA A 8 -26.38 -13.26 38.48
C ALA A 8 -25.09 -12.76 37.80
N GLY A 9 -24.87 -13.20 36.58
CA GLY A 9 -23.81 -12.69 35.71
C GLY A 9 -24.26 -11.36 35.08
N GLY A 10 -23.80 -10.25 35.60
CA GLY A 10 -23.80 -8.96 34.93
C GLY A 10 -22.37 -8.66 34.54
N GLY A 11 -22.03 -9.00 33.33
CA GLY A 11 -20.74 -8.67 32.74
C GLY A 11 -20.95 -7.99 31.39
N ASP A 12 -21.35 -6.73 31.39
CA ASP A 12 -21.12 -5.87 30.22
C ASP A 12 -19.61 -5.72 30.10
N THR A 13 -19.05 -6.45 29.15
CA THR A 13 -17.60 -6.40 28.90
C THR A 13 -17.24 -5.08 28.22
N ALA A 14 -16.08 -4.51 28.54
CA ALA A 14 -15.56 -3.29 27.94
C ALA A 14 -15.54 -3.34 26.41
N SER A 15 -15.56 -4.56 25.81
CA SER A 15 -15.66 -4.77 24.36
C SER A 15 -17.01 -4.31 23.78
N ASP A 16 -18.11 -4.49 24.51
CA ASP A 16 -19.44 -4.09 24.02
C ASP A 16 -19.61 -2.57 24.05
N THR A 17 -18.92 -1.89 24.97
CA THR A 17 -18.94 -0.43 25.09
C THR A 17 -18.12 0.24 23.96
N LEU A 18 -17.05 -0.39 23.49
CA LEU A 18 -16.25 0.09 22.36
C LEU A 18 -16.99 -0.11 21.03
N ALA A 19 -17.64 -1.25 20.85
CA ALA A 19 -18.44 -1.54 19.66
C ALA A 19 -19.69 -0.64 19.52
N GLN A 20 -20.21 -0.08 20.61
CA GLN A 20 -21.37 0.82 20.61
C GLN A 20 -21.01 2.27 20.24
N LYS A 21 -19.74 2.69 20.36
CA LYS A 21 -19.32 4.06 20.01
C LYS A 21 -19.35 4.36 18.52
N SER A 22 -19.31 3.37 17.64
CA SER A 22 -19.25 3.55 16.19
C SER A 22 -20.60 3.67 15.47
N LYS A 23 -21.73 3.72 16.19
CA LYS A 23 -23.09 3.69 15.63
C LYS A 23 -23.96 4.89 15.94
N SER A 24 -23.39 6.10 16.11
CA SER A 24 -24.23 7.30 16.03
C SER A 24 -24.58 7.54 14.56
N GLU A 25 -25.87 7.49 14.21
CA GLU A 25 -26.32 7.73 12.82
C GLU A 25 -25.81 9.08 12.32
N GLY A 26 -25.10 9.06 11.17
CA GLY A 26 -24.67 10.25 10.46
C GLY A 26 -23.30 10.84 10.83
N VAL A 27 -22.51 10.21 11.71
CA VAL A 27 -21.12 10.60 11.98
C VAL A 27 -20.15 9.43 11.76
N ILE A 28 -18.89 9.78 11.48
CA ILE A 28 -17.82 8.82 11.23
C ILE A 28 -16.50 9.34 11.82
N SER A 29 -15.72 8.48 12.46
CA SER A 29 -14.39 8.83 12.94
C SER A 29 -13.34 8.80 11.82
N GLY A 30 -12.23 9.50 12.04
CA GLY A 30 -11.10 9.48 11.12
C GLY A 30 -10.54 8.08 10.88
N GLY A 31 -10.47 7.22 11.91
CA GLY A 31 -10.02 5.84 11.78
C GLY A 31 -10.91 5.00 10.86
N HIS A 32 -12.24 5.14 10.98
CA HIS A 32 -13.21 4.50 10.09
C HIS A 32 -13.14 5.06 8.66
N LEU A 33 -12.88 6.37 8.51
CA LEU A 33 -12.64 6.97 7.19
C LEU A 33 -11.39 6.40 6.50
N VAL A 34 -10.33 6.16 7.28
CA VAL A 34 -9.13 5.47 6.75
C VAL A 34 -9.51 4.11 6.18
N ALA A 35 -10.21 3.29 6.94
CA ALA A 35 -10.60 1.95 6.50
C ALA A 35 -11.51 1.97 5.27
N LYS A 36 -12.53 2.84 5.25
CA LYS A 36 -13.42 3.02 4.09
C LYS A 36 -12.66 3.45 2.85
N ALA A 37 -11.74 4.41 2.97
CA ALA A 37 -10.93 4.87 1.86
C ALA A 37 -9.98 3.78 1.35
N LEU A 38 -9.33 3.03 2.25
CA LEU A 38 -8.50 1.87 1.89
C LEU A 38 -9.31 0.81 1.15
N LYS A 39 -10.53 0.52 1.63
CA LYS A 39 -11.44 -0.43 0.96
C LYS A 39 -11.83 0.04 -0.43
N ALA A 40 -12.14 1.32 -0.60
CA ALA A 40 -12.43 1.94 -1.90
C ALA A 40 -11.24 1.84 -2.87
N GLU A 41 -10.00 1.93 -2.36
CA GLU A 41 -8.78 1.74 -3.13
C GLU A 41 -8.41 0.27 -3.37
N GLY A 42 -9.26 -0.66 -2.95
CA GLY A 42 -9.12 -2.10 -3.17
C GLY A 42 -8.18 -2.80 -2.19
N VAL A 43 -7.87 -2.17 -1.05
CA VAL A 43 -7.10 -2.80 0.02
C VAL A 43 -8.01 -3.76 0.79
N ASP A 44 -7.59 -5.02 0.89
CA ASP A 44 -8.27 -6.08 1.67
C ASP A 44 -7.42 -6.57 2.85
N THR A 45 -6.18 -6.12 2.93
CA THR A 45 -5.24 -6.56 3.95
C THR A 45 -4.31 -5.41 4.31
N ILE A 46 -4.13 -5.14 5.61
CA ILE A 46 -3.07 -4.29 6.14
C ILE A 46 -2.05 -5.13 6.89
N PHE A 47 -0.77 -4.74 6.76
CA PHE A 47 0.34 -5.31 7.53
C PHE A 47 0.77 -4.29 8.58
N THR A 48 0.90 -4.71 9.84
CA THR A 48 0.98 -3.73 10.92
C THR A 48 1.64 -4.29 12.17
N LEU A 49 2.09 -3.39 13.04
CA LEU A 49 2.37 -3.65 14.45
C LEU A 49 1.62 -2.62 15.28
N CYS A 50 0.83 -3.11 16.25
CA CYS A 50 -0.06 -2.28 17.05
C CYS A 50 0.68 -1.19 17.83
N GLY A 51 0.06 -0.01 17.93
CA GLY A 51 0.50 1.09 18.77
C GLY A 51 -0.59 2.12 18.98
N GLY A 52 -0.50 2.86 20.07
CA GLY A 52 -1.57 3.75 20.56
C GLY A 52 -2.03 4.85 19.59
N HIS A 53 -1.21 5.20 18.59
CA HIS A 53 -1.57 6.26 17.63
C HIS A 53 -2.43 5.77 16.45
N ILE A 54 -2.70 4.47 16.32
CA ILE A 54 -3.36 3.88 15.15
C ILE A 54 -4.51 2.92 15.50
N ILE A 55 -4.92 2.86 16.77
CA ILE A 55 -5.95 1.92 17.23
C ILE A 55 -7.27 2.14 16.49
N ASP A 56 -7.67 3.39 16.26
CA ASP A 56 -8.93 3.70 15.58
C ASP A 56 -8.97 3.21 14.13
N ILE A 57 -7.81 3.06 13.49
CA ILE A 57 -7.72 2.45 12.15
C ILE A 57 -8.10 0.97 12.22
N TYR A 58 -7.75 0.27 13.29
CA TYR A 58 -8.09 -1.15 13.47
C TYR A 58 -9.59 -1.36 13.61
N ASP A 59 -10.26 -0.51 14.41
CA ASP A 59 -11.72 -0.57 14.56
C ASP A 59 -12.40 -0.40 13.20
N GLY A 60 -11.99 0.59 12.42
CA GLY A 60 -12.49 0.76 11.07
C GLY A 60 -12.18 -0.42 10.13
N CYS A 61 -11.01 -1.03 10.25
CA CYS A 61 -10.64 -2.21 9.44
C CYS A 61 -11.53 -3.42 9.75
N LEU A 62 -11.93 -3.61 11.02
CA LEU A 62 -12.84 -4.67 11.40
C LEU A 62 -14.23 -4.46 10.77
N ASP A 63 -14.76 -3.24 10.79
CA ASP A 63 -16.05 -2.90 10.20
C ASP A 63 -16.07 -3.08 8.68
N GLU A 64 -14.96 -2.76 8.00
CA GLU A 64 -14.83 -2.88 6.55
C GLU A 64 -14.35 -4.27 6.08
N ASN A 65 -14.21 -5.25 7.00
CA ASN A 65 -13.68 -6.57 6.70
C ASN A 65 -12.29 -6.49 5.99
N ILE A 66 -11.42 -5.62 6.44
CA ILE A 66 -10.02 -5.56 6.04
C ILE A 66 -9.22 -6.46 6.99
N ARG A 67 -8.49 -7.41 6.44
CA ARG A 67 -7.67 -8.32 7.22
C ARG A 67 -6.49 -7.58 7.87
N ILE A 68 -6.33 -7.73 9.17
CA ILE A 68 -5.21 -7.22 9.94
C ILE A 68 -4.16 -8.33 10.11
N VAL A 69 -2.96 -8.13 9.55
CA VAL A 69 -1.83 -9.05 9.71
C VAL A 69 -0.82 -8.41 10.65
N ASP A 70 -0.87 -8.83 11.91
CA ASP A 70 0.03 -8.38 12.96
C ASP A 70 1.41 -9.06 12.83
N VAL A 71 2.47 -8.27 12.99
CA VAL A 71 3.86 -8.72 12.92
C VAL A 71 4.59 -8.45 14.25
N ARG A 72 5.88 -8.78 14.33
CA ARG A 72 6.69 -8.53 15.54
C ARG A 72 7.76 -7.44 15.35
N HIS A 73 7.80 -6.85 14.16
CA HIS A 73 8.65 -5.70 13.83
C HIS A 73 8.11 -5.03 12.56
N GLU A 74 8.06 -3.72 12.51
CA GLU A 74 7.42 -2.95 11.42
C GLU A 74 8.15 -3.11 10.08
N GLN A 75 9.45 -3.40 10.10
CA GLN A 75 10.18 -3.76 8.88
C GLN A 75 9.56 -4.99 8.19
N VAL A 76 9.11 -5.98 8.98
CA VAL A 76 8.44 -7.17 8.44
C VAL A 76 7.10 -6.78 7.80
N ALA A 77 6.33 -5.88 8.43
CA ALA A 77 5.09 -5.36 7.86
C ALA A 77 5.33 -4.69 6.49
N ALA A 78 6.35 -3.83 6.41
CA ALA A 78 6.68 -3.13 5.18
C ALA A 78 7.16 -4.07 4.06
N HIS A 79 7.99 -5.08 4.38
CA HIS A 79 8.39 -6.11 3.41
C HIS A 79 7.22 -7.01 2.99
N ALA A 80 6.29 -7.31 3.91
CA ALA A 80 5.09 -8.07 3.58
C ALA A 80 4.17 -7.29 2.62
N ALA A 81 3.98 -5.99 2.85
CA ALA A 81 3.23 -5.11 1.95
C ALA A 81 3.90 -5.02 0.56
N ASP A 82 5.23 -4.91 0.50
CA ASP A 82 6.00 -4.94 -0.75
C ASP A 82 5.82 -6.28 -1.49
N GLY A 83 5.97 -7.40 -0.78
CA GLY A 83 5.75 -8.74 -1.34
C GLY A 83 4.33 -8.94 -1.86
N TYR A 84 3.32 -8.47 -1.11
CA TYR A 84 1.92 -8.49 -1.51
C TYR A 84 1.70 -7.69 -2.81
N ALA A 85 2.22 -6.47 -2.86
CA ALA A 85 2.08 -5.61 -4.03
C ALA A 85 2.71 -6.23 -5.29
N ARG A 86 3.91 -6.79 -5.17
CA ARG A 86 4.59 -7.46 -6.29
C ARG A 86 3.85 -8.69 -6.80
N GLN A 87 3.29 -9.50 -5.92
CA GLN A 87 2.61 -10.74 -6.30
C GLN A 87 1.23 -10.48 -6.90
N THR A 88 0.51 -9.50 -6.36
CA THR A 88 -0.88 -9.25 -6.74
C THR A 88 -1.05 -8.14 -7.79
N GLY A 89 -0.06 -7.26 -7.94
CA GLY A 89 -0.19 -6.01 -8.69
C GLY A 89 -1.15 -5.00 -8.06
N ARG A 90 -1.55 -5.22 -6.79
CA ARG A 90 -2.47 -4.37 -6.02
C ARG A 90 -1.70 -3.48 -5.07
N LEU A 91 -2.38 -2.49 -4.49
CA LEU A 91 -1.80 -1.64 -3.45
C LEU A 91 -1.46 -2.46 -2.21
N GLY A 92 -0.18 -2.52 -1.83
CA GLY A 92 0.25 -3.01 -0.53
C GLY A 92 0.01 -1.91 0.52
N CYS A 93 -0.46 -2.28 1.70
CA CYS A 93 -0.71 -1.30 2.76
C CYS A 93 0.00 -1.71 4.05
N VAL A 94 0.82 -0.81 4.59
CA VAL A 94 1.45 -0.95 5.90
C VAL A 94 1.00 0.18 6.82
N VAL A 95 0.63 -0.16 8.05
CA VAL A 95 0.16 0.79 9.06
C VAL A 95 1.07 0.67 10.28
N THR A 96 1.65 1.77 10.74
CA THR A 96 2.59 1.79 11.87
C THR A 96 2.25 2.90 12.86
N THR A 97 2.61 2.70 14.12
CA THR A 97 2.54 3.79 15.10
C THR A 97 3.60 4.87 14.80
N ALA A 98 3.56 5.95 15.55
CA ALA A 98 4.50 7.07 15.46
C ALA A 98 5.94 6.67 15.86
N GLY A 99 6.89 7.53 15.58
CA GLY A 99 8.28 7.43 16.02
C GLY A 99 8.96 6.18 15.49
N PRO A 100 9.42 5.28 16.39
CA PRO A 100 10.11 4.06 15.99
C PRO A 100 9.27 3.16 15.09
N GLY A 101 7.94 3.19 15.19
CA GLY A 101 7.07 2.45 14.27
C GLY A 101 7.29 2.85 12.81
N CYS A 102 7.32 4.14 12.53
CA CYS A 102 7.61 4.65 11.19
C CYS A 102 9.07 4.40 10.78
N THR A 103 10.04 4.66 11.65
CA THR A 103 11.46 4.49 11.31
C THR A 103 11.86 3.03 11.15
N ASN A 104 11.30 2.10 11.91
CA ASN A 104 11.52 0.67 11.73
C ASN A 104 11.03 0.16 10.37
N ALA A 105 9.97 0.74 9.80
CA ALA A 105 9.45 0.36 8.49
C ALA A 105 10.33 0.83 7.32
N MET A 106 11.22 1.82 7.52
CA MET A 106 11.98 2.50 6.47
C MET A 106 12.72 1.55 5.53
N THR A 107 13.36 0.51 6.04
CA THR A 107 14.11 -0.45 5.21
C THR A 107 13.19 -1.15 4.20
N GLY A 108 11.99 -1.55 4.63
CA GLY A 108 10.99 -2.15 3.74
C GLY A 108 10.45 -1.15 2.71
N ILE A 109 10.21 0.10 3.12
CA ILE A 109 9.76 1.18 2.23
C ILE A 109 10.85 1.53 1.20
N ALA A 110 12.12 1.64 1.61
CA ALA A 110 13.24 1.84 0.69
C ALA A 110 13.38 0.69 -0.32
N THR A 111 13.11 -0.55 0.12
CA THR A 111 13.08 -1.72 -0.76
C THR A 111 11.95 -1.61 -1.78
N ALA A 112 10.74 -1.24 -1.35
CA ALA A 112 9.59 -1.00 -2.23
C ALA A 112 9.88 0.12 -3.24
N PHE A 113 10.52 1.22 -2.80
CA PHE A 113 10.95 2.32 -3.67
C PHE A 113 11.88 1.86 -4.79
N ARG A 114 12.94 1.11 -4.44
CA ARG A 114 13.90 0.57 -5.43
C ARG A 114 13.32 -0.52 -6.32
N SER A 115 12.26 -1.16 -5.89
CA SER A 115 11.59 -2.24 -6.63
C SER A 115 10.38 -1.77 -7.42
N GLU A 116 10.08 -0.46 -7.37
CA GLU A 116 8.92 0.12 -8.05
C GLU A 116 7.61 -0.58 -7.63
N SER A 117 7.46 -0.82 -6.31
CA SER A 117 6.28 -1.50 -5.76
C SER A 117 5.29 -0.49 -5.20
N PRO A 118 4.00 -0.54 -5.58
CA PRO A 118 2.98 0.36 -5.06
C PRO A 118 2.63 0.00 -3.62
N VAL A 119 3.20 0.71 -2.65
CA VAL A 119 2.98 0.51 -1.22
C VAL A 119 2.54 1.82 -0.58
N LEU A 120 1.39 1.81 0.08
CA LEU A 120 0.94 2.91 0.94
C LEU A 120 1.37 2.63 2.37
N HIS A 121 2.21 3.51 2.92
CA HIS A 121 2.57 3.50 4.33
C HIS A 121 1.78 4.58 5.06
N ILE A 122 0.93 4.18 6.00
CA ILE A 122 0.22 5.07 6.91
C ILE A 122 0.93 5.03 8.26
N GLY A 123 1.41 6.16 8.72
CA GLY A 123 2.03 6.34 10.04
C GLY A 123 1.16 7.17 10.96
N GLY A 124 1.04 6.74 12.21
CA GLY A 124 0.46 7.58 13.27
C GLY A 124 1.37 8.75 13.62
N GLN A 125 0.82 9.75 14.32
CA GLN A 125 1.56 10.89 14.88
C GLN A 125 0.86 11.37 16.15
N GLY A 126 1.58 12.10 17.00
CA GLY A 126 1.00 12.87 18.09
C GLY A 126 -0.07 13.85 17.59
N ALA A 127 -0.95 14.31 18.49
CA ALA A 127 -2.02 15.23 18.11
C ALA A 127 -1.45 16.53 17.51
N LEU A 128 -2.14 17.11 16.51
CA LEU A 128 -1.77 18.38 15.88
C LEU A 128 -1.60 19.51 16.90
N THR A 129 -2.44 19.51 17.94
CA THR A 129 -2.39 20.47 19.05
C THR A 129 -1.12 20.36 19.89
N GLN A 130 -0.40 19.23 19.79
CA GLN A 130 0.85 18.96 20.53
C GLN A 130 2.09 19.05 19.63
N HIS A 131 1.95 19.54 18.41
CA HIS A 131 3.06 19.63 17.45
C HIS A 131 4.26 20.42 18.04
N LYS A 132 5.44 19.82 18.01
CA LYS A 132 6.68 20.35 18.60
C LYS A 132 6.64 20.57 20.12
N MET A 133 5.72 19.92 20.82
CA MET A 133 5.65 19.98 22.28
C MET A 133 6.29 18.77 22.97
N GLY A 134 6.97 17.89 22.22
CA GLY A 134 7.61 16.69 22.76
C GLY A 134 6.61 15.60 23.14
N SER A 135 5.52 15.46 22.37
CA SER A 135 4.58 14.37 22.56
C SER A 135 5.24 13.00 22.33
N LEU A 136 4.60 11.94 22.82
CA LEU A 136 5.13 10.58 22.72
C LEU A 136 5.44 10.24 21.24
N GLN A 137 6.69 9.82 20.97
CA GLN A 137 7.15 9.35 19.67
C GLN A 137 7.06 10.43 18.55
N ASP A 138 7.08 11.70 18.90
CA ASP A 138 7.05 12.82 17.95
C ASP A 138 8.37 12.90 17.17
N LEU A 139 8.32 12.61 15.89
CA LEU A 139 9.42 12.74 14.91
C LEU A 139 8.90 13.38 13.62
N PRO A 140 9.75 14.03 12.83
CA PRO A 140 9.37 14.62 11.55
C PRO A 140 9.26 13.53 10.46
N HIS A 141 8.30 12.60 10.59
CA HIS A 141 8.21 11.41 9.74
C HIS A 141 8.04 11.75 8.26
N VAL A 142 7.28 12.81 7.94
CA VAL A 142 7.08 13.28 6.56
C VAL A 142 8.42 13.59 5.90
N ASP A 143 9.30 14.32 6.60
CA ASP A 143 10.62 14.68 6.08
C ASP A 143 11.56 13.48 6.01
N ILE A 144 11.49 12.60 7.01
CA ILE A 144 12.34 11.38 7.10
C ILE A 144 12.01 10.43 5.95
N LEU A 145 10.74 10.26 5.58
CA LEU A 145 10.30 9.31 4.57
C LEU A 145 10.24 9.91 3.15
N ALA A 146 10.24 11.23 3.01
CA ALA A 146 10.18 11.89 1.71
C ALA A 146 11.23 11.40 0.69
N PRO A 147 12.52 11.19 1.04
CA PRO A 147 13.53 10.75 0.08
C PRO A 147 13.35 9.32 -0.47
N ILE A 148 12.53 8.49 0.19
CA ILE A 148 12.31 7.08 -0.17
C ILE A 148 10.85 6.80 -0.52
N THR A 149 10.07 7.83 -0.80
CA THR A 149 8.66 7.75 -1.22
C THR A 149 8.41 8.67 -2.41
N LYS A 150 7.38 8.41 -3.18
CA LYS A 150 6.95 9.27 -4.28
C LYS A 150 6.09 10.44 -3.81
N PHE A 151 5.42 10.24 -2.69
CA PHE A 151 4.57 11.22 -2.03
C PHE A 151 4.68 11.05 -0.52
N SER A 152 4.87 12.13 0.20
CA SER A 152 4.95 12.14 1.66
C SER A 152 4.21 13.35 2.19
N ALA A 153 3.18 13.16 3.01
CA ALA A 153 2.35 14.25 3.52
C ALA A 153 1.71 13.92 4.87
N SER A 154 1.30 14.98 5.60
CA SER A 154 0.50 14.87 6.83
C SER A 154 -0.95 15.26 6.56
N VAL A 155 -1.90 14.45 7.03
CA VAL A 155 -3.33 14.72 6.99
C VAL A 155 -3.67 15.65 8.16
N ARG A 156 -4.25 16.82 7.87
CA ARG A 156 -4.46 17.87 8.87
C ARG A 156 -5.92 18.09 9.27
N SER A 157 -6.85 17.36 8.68
CA SER A 157 -8.25 17.36 9.07
C SER A 157 -8.90 16.03 8.77
N THR A 158 -9.88 15.64 9.58
CA THR A 158 -10.60 14.38 9.47
C THR A 158 -11.39 14.31 8.16
N GLU A 159 -11.95 15.40 7.71
CA GLU A 159 -12.71 15.51 6.46
C GLU A 159 -11.86 15.21 5.20
N ARG A 160 -10.52 15.40 5.31
CA ARG A 160 -9.56 15.18 4.21
C ARG A 160 -8.94 13.79 4.19
N VAL A 161 -9.26 12.92 5.16
CA VAL A 161 -8.65 11.58 5.27
C VAL A 161 -8.86 10.77 3.97
N ALA A 162 -10.10 10.66 3.52
CA ALA A 162 -10.43 9.83 2.36
C ALA A 162 -9.78 10.35 1.05
N ASP A 163 -9.83 11.66 0.84
CA ASP A 163 -9.22 12.33 -0.31
C ASP A 163 -7.68 12.15 -0.32
N MET A 164 -7.02 12.32 0.83
CA MET A 164 -5.58 12.16 0.95
C MET A 164 -5.12 10.71 0.72
N ILE A 165 -5.91 9.74 1.17
CA ILE A 165 -5.62 8.31 0.91
C ILE A 165 -5.75 8.00 -0.59
N ALA A 166 -6.81 8.47 -1.24
CA ALA A 166 -6.98 8.29 -2.69
C ALA A 166 -5.86 8.97 -3.48
N MET A 167 -5.42 10.17 -3.06
CA MET A 167 -4.28 10.86 -3.65
C MET A 167 -2.98 10.06 -3.48
N ALA A 168 -2.69 9.59 -2.28
CA ALA A 168 -1.48 8.80 -2.00
C ALA A 168 -1.48 7.47 -2.77
N ALA A 169 -2.65 6.82 -2.87
CA ALA A 169 -2.82 5.61 -3.68
C ALA A 169 -2.57 5.87 -5.17
N ARG A 170 -3.08 6.99 -5.71
CA ARG A 170 -2.77 7.42 -7.07
C ARG A 170 -1.27 7.55 -7.29
N GLU A 171 -0.57 8.23 -6.38
CA GLU A 171 0.87 8.45 -6.49
C GLU A 171 1.66 7.14 -6.44
N CYS A 172 1.17 6.11 -5.72
CA CYS A 172 1.78 4.78 -5.73
C CYS A 172 1.81 4.16 -7.13
N PHE A 173 0.84 4.44 -7.99
CA PHE A 173 0.71 3.85 -9.33
C PHE A 173 1.12 4.79 -10.47
N ALA A 174 1.21 6.11 -10.25
CA ALA A 174 1.51 7.08 -11.31
C ALA A 174 2.92 6.89 -11.87
N GLY A 175 3.06 6.79 -13.20
CA GLY A 175 4.35 6.56 -13.87
C GLY A 175 5.02 5.26 -13.42
N ALA A 176 6.30 5.29 -13.04
CA ALA A 176 6.92 4.16 -12.37
C ALA A 176 6.31 3.98 -10.98
N PRO A 177 5.73 2.81 -10.64
CA PRO A 177 5.15 2.57 -9.33
C PRO A 177 6.15 2.77 -8.19
N GLY A 178 5.64 2.99 -6.98
CA GLY A 178 6.50 3.17 -5.81
C GLY A 178 5.69 3.49 -4.56
N PRO A 179 6.33 3.56 -3.40
CA PRO A 179 5.64 3.82 -2.15
C PRO A 179 5.25 5.29 -1.97
N SER A 180 4.16 5.50 -1.24
CA SER A 180 3.72 6.78 -0.69
C SER A 180 3.60 6.69 0.82
N TYR A 181 3.76 7.82 1.50
CA TYR A 181 3.62 7.93 2.95
C TYR A 181 2.54 8.95 3.32
N LEU A 182 1.68 8.58 4.25
CA LEU A 182 0.74 9.48 4.91
C LEU A 182 0.91 9.42 6.43
N GLU A 183 1.19 10.56 7.02
CA GLU A 183 1.12 10.77 8.45
C GLU A 183 -0.30 11.17 8.83
N ILE A 184 -0.91 10.47 9.78
CA ILE A 184 -2.25 10.82 10.28
C ILE A 184 -2.15 11.04 11.79
N PRO A 185 -2.27 12.29 12.25
CA PRO A 185 -2.25 12.61 13.66
C PRO A 185 -3.42 11.99 14.42
N ARG A 186 -3.19 11.68 15.70
CA ARG A 186 -4.16 11.01 16.55
C ARG A 186 -5.49 11.74 16.65
N ASP A 187 -5.47 13.06 16.85
CA ASP A 187 -6.68 13.88 16.96
C ASP A 187 -7.47 13.95 15.63
N VAL A 188 -6.83 13.69 14.48
CA VAL A 188 -7.50 13.49 13.19
C VAL A 188 -8.18 12.15 13.12
N LEU A 189 -7.59 11.09 13.70
CA LEU A 189 -8.15 9.73 13.72
C LEU A 189 -9.31 9.61 14.73
N ASP A 190 -9.15 10.20 15.92
CA ASP A 190 -10.13 10.12 17.01
C ASP A 190 -11.39 10.98 16.73
N ARG A 191 -11.25 12.07 15.97
CA ARG A 191 -12.33 13.03 15.73
C ARG A 191 -13.44 12.41 14.87
N GLU A 192 -14.68 12.61 15.31
CA GLU A 192 -15.89 12.33 14.55
C GLU A 192 -16.32 13.55 13.73
N VAL A 193 -16.74 13.30 12.49
CA VAL A 193 -17.29 14.30 11.56
C VAL A 193 -18.58 13.77 10.95
N LYS A 194 -19.45 14.68 10.46
CA LYS A 194 -20.65 14.27 9.76
C LYS A 194 -20.26 13.62 8.41
N VAL A 195 -20.92 12.53 8.09
CA VAL A 195 -20.69 11.81 6.81
C VAL A 195 -20.92 12.74 5.62
N ASP A 196 -21.90 13.63 5.70
CA ASP A 196 -22.21 14.59 4.62
C ASP A 196 -21.11 15.65 4.41
N ASP A 197 -20.26 15.90 5.40
CA ASP A 197 -19.14 16.82 5.29
C ASP A 197 -17.90 16.17 4.65
N VAL A 198 -17.93 14.87 4.36
CA VAL A 198 -16.82 14.10 3.83
C VAL A 198 -17.05 13.76 2.36
N THR A 199 -16.09 14.12 1.51
CA THR A 199 -16.08 13.64 0.13
C THR A 199 -15.32 12.31 0.08
N MET A 200 -16.05 11.24 -0.25
CA MET A 200 -15.46 9.93 -0.53
C MET A 200 -15.19 9.83 -2.05
N PRO A 201 -13.92 9.77 -2.48
CA PRO A 201 -13.61 9.51 -3.88
C PRO A 201 -14.16 8.16 -4.34
N ALA A 202 -14.66 8.09 -5.57
CA ALA A 202 -15.04 6.81 -6.14
C ALA A 202 -13.81 5.87 -6.25
N PRO A 203 -14.00 4.54 -6.16
CA PRO A 203 -12.90 3.59 -6.23
C PRO A 203 -11.99 3.83 -7.43
N GLY A 204 -10.71 4.09 -7.17
CA GLY A 204 -9.72 4.37 -8.21
C GLY A 204 -9.93 5.67 -9.00
N GLN A 205 -10.79 6.58 -8.54
CA GLN A 205 -11.16 7.82 -9.26
C GLN A 205 -9.94 8.65 -9.68
N TYR A 206 -8.91 8.69 -8.86
CA TYR A 206 -7.70 9.46 -9.14
C TYR A 206 -6.61 8.66 -9.84
N ARG A 207 -6.85 7.38 -10.13
CA ARG A 207 -5.90 6.54 -10.88
C ARG A 207 -6.18 6.65 -12.37
N GLY A 208 -5.18 7.04 -13.15
CA GLY A 208 -5.25 6.92 -14.60
C GLY A 208 -5.30 5.45 -15.01
N SER A 209 -6.17 5.11 -15.94
CA SER A 209 -6.22 3.77 -16.57
C SER A 209 -5.24 3.65 -17.74
N THR A 210 -4.45 4.67 -18.00
CA THR A 210 -3.66 4.77 -19.21
C THR A 210 -2.34 4.03 -19.09
N HIS A 211 -2.20 2.96 -19.88
CA HIS A 211 -0.89 2.48 -20.27
C HIS A 211 -0.28 3.48 -21.26
N SER A 212 0.92 3.97 -20.96
CA SER A 212 1.67 4.77 -21.91
C SER A 212 2.11 3.87 -23.05
N LEU A 213 1.67 4.17 -24.26
CA LEU A 213 2.14 3.49 -25.47
C LEU A 213 3.39 4.19 -25.98
N GLY A 214 4.31 3.43 -26.59
CA GLY A 214 5.42 4.00 -27.33
C GLY A 214 4.94 4.71 -28.61
N ASP A 215 5.77 5.61 -29.15
CA ASP A 215 5.49 6.20 -30.45
C ASP A 215 5.39 5.09 -31.52
N PRO A 216 4.32 5.05 -32.32
CA PRO A 216 4.16 4.01 -33.35
C PRO A 216 5.32 3.95 -34.36
N ALA A 217 5.92 5.10 -34.71
CA ALA A 217 7.07 5.14 -35.61
C ALA A 217 8.33 4.52 -34.98
N ASP A 218 8.53 4.72 -33.68
CA ASP A 218 9.64 4.10 -32.95
C ASP A 218 9.42 2.59 -32.76
N ILE A 219 8.17 2.15 -32.56
CA ILE A 219 7.84 0.72 -32.50
C ILE A 219 8.12 0.04 -33.83
N GLU A 220 7.71 0.64 -34.95
CA GLU A 220 7.99 0.13 -36.28
C GLU A 220 9.51 0.07 -36.56
N ARG A 221 10.25 1.12 -36.22
CA ARG A 221 11.71 1.16 -36.34
C ARG A 221 12.38 0.06 -35.49
N LEU A 222 11.90 -0.19 -34.28
CA LEU A 222 12.40 -1.24 -33.41
C LEU A 222 12.14 -2.63 -34.02
N ALA A 223 10.94 -2.86 -34.56
CA ALA A 223 10.60 -4.10 -35.22
C ALA A 223 11.53 -4.37 -36.42
N GLN A 224 11.82 -3.36 -37.24
CA GLN A 224 12.75 -3.49 -38.37
C GLN A 224 14.18 -3.83 -37.91
N ILE A 225 14.66 -3.19 -36.84
CA ILE A 225 15.99 -3.49 -36.26
C ILE A 225 16.05 -4.95 -35.79
N LEU A 226 15.02 -5.41 -35.10
CA LEU A 226 14.97 -6.79 -34.58
C LEU A 226 14.95 -7.83 -35.70
N VAL A 227 14.19 -7.60 -36.77
CA VAL A 227 14.11 -8.50 -37.93
C VAL A 227 15.43 -8.56 -38.72
N GLN A 228 16.18 -7.46 -38.79
CA GLN A 228 17.44 -7.37 -39.50
C GLN A 228 18.65 -7.83 -38.66
N ALA A 229 18.49 -7.97 -37.35
CA ALA A 229 19.58 -8.32 -36.46
C ALA A 229 20.02 -9.77 -36.63
N GLU A 230 21.32 -10.03 -36.81
CA GLU A 230 21.87 -11.36 -36.95
C GLU A 230 21.83 -12.17 -35.62
N ARG A 231 22.01 -11.51 -34.50
CA ARG A 231 22.04 -12.14 -33.16
C ARG A 231 21.32 -11.30 -32.12
N PRO A 232 20.00 -11.12 -32.25
CA PRO A 232 19.23 -10.36 -31.29
C PRO A 232 19.11 -11.10 -29.96
N ALA A 233 18.99 -10.35 -28.85
CA ALA A 233 18.68 -10.86 -27.53
C ALA A 233 17.78 -9.85 -26.81
N ILE A 234 16.91 -10.32 -25.92
CA ILE A 234 16.04 -9.46 -25.17
C ILE A 234 16.32 -9.55 -23.67
N LEU A 235 16.38 -8.40 -22.98
CA LEU A 235 16.45 -8.32 -21.54
C LEU A 235 15.14 -7.73 -21.01
N LEU A 236 14.38 -8.53 -20.27
CA LEU A 236 13.10 -8.16 -19.68
C LEU A 236 13.32 -7.71 -18.22
N GLY A 237 12.83 -6.52 -17.88
CA GLY A 237 12.92 -5.93 -16.56
C GLY A 237 11.61 -5.96 -15.78
N SER A 238 11.63 -5.48 -14.52
CA SER A 238 10.48 -5.49 -13.61
C SER A 238 9.24 -4.81 -14.17
N GLN A 239 9.41 -3.79 -15.01
CA GLN A 239 8.28 -3.04 -15.57
C GLN A 239 7.41 -3.86 -16.52
N VAL A 240 7.96 -4.91 -17.15
CA VAL A 240 7.14 -5.86 -17.94
C VAL A 240 6.11 -6.56 -17.05
N TRP A 241 6.51 -6.90 -15.83
CA TRP A 241 5.60 -7.48 -14.85
C TRP A 241 4.56 -6.47 -14.34
N SER A 242 4.99 -5.29 -13.92
CA SER A 242 4.08 -4.25 -13.40
C SER A 242 3.10 -3.73 -14.47
N ALA A 243 3.54 -3.68 -15.74
CA ALA A 243 2.68 -3.35 -16.88
C ALA A 243 1.79 -4.52 -17.34
N ARG A 244 1.91 -5.71 -16.71
CA ARG A 244 1.20 -6.94 -17.10
C ARG A 244 1.46 -7.38 -18.54
N GLY A 245 2.58 -6.98 -19.13
CA GLY A 245 2.99 -7.28 -20.51
C GLY A 245 3.69 -8.64 -20.67
N HIS A 246 3.53 -9.56 -19.72
CA HIS A 246 4.24 -10.85 -19.74
C HIS A 246 3.78 -11.76 -20.86
N THR A 247 2.50 -11.77 -21.21
CA THR A 247 1.95 -12.57 -22.32
C THR A 247 2.52 -12.13 -23.65
N GLU A 248 2.55 -10.83 -23.89
CA GLU A 248 3.07 -10.20 -25.11
C GLU A 248 4.59 -10.39 -25.21
N ALA A 249 5.31 -10.28 -24.09
CA ALA A 249 6.74 -10.53 -24.04
C ALA A 249 7.08 -11.99 -24.40
N ILE A 250 6.32 -12.97 -23.90
CA ILE A 250 6.46 -14.39 -24.26
C ILE A 250 6.20 -14.59 -25.75
N ALA A 251 5.13 -14.00 -26.28
CA ALA A 251 4.77 -14.10 -27.68
C ALA A 251 5.88 -13.52 -28.58
N LEU A 252 6.42 -12.35 -28.22
CA LEU A 252 7.53 -11.72 -28.96
C LEU A 252 8.80 -12.60 -28.97
N VAL A 253 9.22 -13.10 -27.80
CA VAL A 253 10.40 -13.96 -27.66
C VAL A 253 10.28 -15.20 -28.57
N ARG A 254 9.12 -15.84 -28.57
CA ARG A 254 8.85 -17.05 -29.39
C ARG A 254 8.74 -16.75 -30.87
N ALA A 255 8.08 -15.65 -31.24
CA ALA A 255 7.95 -15.26 -32.65
C ALA A 255 9.30 -14.94 -33.29
N LEU A 256 10.21 -14.29 -32.54
CA LEU A 256 11.55 -13.98 -33.03
C LEU A 256 12.57 -15.11 -32.81
N ASN A 257 12.21 -16.13 -32.03
CA ASN A 257 13.10 -17.26 -31.65
C ASN A 257 14.43 -16.77 -31.05
N ILE A 258 14.38 -15.82 -30.11
CA ILE A 258 15.55 -15.14 -29.54
C ILE A 258 15.78 -15.51 -28.08
N PRO A 259 17.05 -15.47 -27.59
CA PRO A 259 17.32 -15.67 -26.17
C PRO A 259 16.78 -14.52 -25.34
N ALA A 260 16.09 -14.87 -24.22
CA ALA A 260 15.52 -13.93 -23.28
C ALA A 260 16.24 -14.02 -21.93
N TYR A 261 16.64 -12.85 -21.41
CA TYR A 261 17.23 -12.68 -20.10
C TYR A 261 16.26 -11.93 -19.20
N PHE A 262 16.32 -12.16 -17.89
CA PHE A 262 15.35 -11.63 -16.94
C PHE A 262 16.03 -10.93 -15.77
N ASN A 263 15.51 -9.78 -15.37
CA ASN A 263 15.96 -9.03 -14.20
C ASN A 263 14.77 -8.60 -13.33
N GLY A 264 15.00 -8.52 -12.01
CA GLY A 264 13.98 -8.08 -11.06
C GLY A 264 12.73 -8.96 -11.08
N ALA A 265 11.54 -8.35 -11.11
CA ALA A 265 10.24 -9.03 -11.11
C ALA A 265 9.88 -9.74 -12.44
N ALA A 266 10.67 -9.54 -13.50
CA ALA A 266 10.48 -10.29 -14.74
C ALA A 266 10.95 -11.76 -14.64
N ARG A 267 11.68 -12.14 -13.59
CA ARG A 267 12.09 -13.52 -13.37
C ARG A 267 10.88 -14.41 -13.18
N GLY A 268 10.80 -15.46 -14.00
CA GLY A 268 9.66 -16.39 -13.99
C GLY A 268 8.62 -16.11 -15.09
N ILE A 269 8.77 -15.07 -15.91
CA ILE A 269 7.91 -14.83 -17.08
C ILE A 269 7.96 -16.03 -18.03
N LEU A 270 9.15 -16.54 -18.36
CA LEU A 270 9.29 -17.85 -19.02
C LEU A 270 9.56 -18.93 -17.98
N PRO A 271 8.94 -20.10 -18.11
CA PRO A 271 9.17 -21.20 -17.17
C PRO A 271 10.60 -21.73 -17.26
N PRO A 272 11.14 -22.32 -16.18
CA PRO A 272 12.38 -23.07 -16.24
C PRO A 272 12.29 -24.19 -17.26
N GLY A 273 13.30 -24.33 -18.11
CA GLY A 273 13.33 -25.33 -19.18
C GLY A 273 12.79 -24.86 -20.53
N ASP A 274 12.20 -23.65 -20.62
CA ASP A 274 11.91 -23.05 -21.92
C ASP A 274 13.24 -22.79 -22.67
N PRO A 275 13.37 -23.20 -23.95
CA PRO A 275 14.62 -23.07 -24.71
C PRO A 275 15.09 -21.64 -24.91
N HIS A 276 14.21 -20.66 -24.74
CA HIS A 276 14.55 -19.22 -24.83
C HIS A 276 14.95 -18.62 -23.48
N HIS A 277 14.88 -19.37 -22.36
CA HIS A 277 15.14 -18.87 -21.00
C HIS A 277 16.62 -18.96 -20.62
N PHE A 278 17.26 -17.82 -20.42
CA PHE A 278 18.66 -17.70 -19.98
C PHE A 278 18.77 -17.04 -18.62
N HIS A 279 19.49 -17.67 -17.69
CA HIS A 279 19.48 -17.31 -16.27
C HIS A 279 20.43 -16.16 -15.88
N ARG A 280 21.46 -15.85 -16.66
CA ARG A 280 22.50 -14.90 -16.27
C ARG A 280 22.50 -13.66 -17.14
N THR A 281 22.24 -12.51 -16.51
CA THR A 281 22.43 -11.17 -17.10
C THR A 281 23.62 -10.41 -16.55
N ARG A 282 24.24 -10.91 -15.47
CA ARG A 282 25.42 -10.32 -14.85
C ARG A 282 26.41 -11.40 -14.40
N ARG A 283 27.69 -11.10 -14.53
CA ARG A 283 28.78 -11.83 -13.86
C ARG A 283 28.91 -11.34 -12.42
#